data_a3f5f1b4c51f326308dfdbf3488a5c13
#
_entry.id   a3f5f1b4c51f326308dfdbf3488a5c13
#
_cell.length_a   1.000
_cell.length_b   1.000
_cell.length_c   1.000
_cell.angle_alpha   90.00
_cell.angle_beta   90.00
_cell.angle_gamma   90.00
#
_symmetry.space_group_name_H-M   'P 1'
#
loop_
_entity.id
_entity.type
_entity.pdbx_description
1 polymer ?
#
loop_
_entity_poly.entity_id
_entity_poly.type
_entity_poly.pdbx_seq_one_letter_code
_entity_poly.pdbx_strand_id
1 'polypeptide(L)'
;PYTTLFRSPFGTDFNSPLFMVRDLIVKSTKGIGQDNKHLKLTLGHSGLTALFWNHGHLASELEPGQPIHIIGTLQINEWNGNQTPQFIIKDIAIDQLQILDYRSKRKNIQFKESESNVAYVIHPKLKKSNSHYYHYGEAIDRPYDKIVFRDLPNTMVEIEQTLEHSQISQLYLVLQHEKSIYFEGIPSKSLFKKCYKALINKKETDLIKEGMLLCEYLNIKPEILTFMLKVFKELEFIYDEKGLIKINPAPNKQDIENSRIYQMRRARMEVEERLLYDDFLNIKEWIISKLT
;
A
#
# COMPACT_ATOMS: atom_id res chain seq x y z
N PRO A 1 -37.01 40.35 -4.21
CA PRO A 1 -37.12 39.02 -4.76
C PRO A 1 -35.99 38.69 -5.72
N TYR A 2 -34.81 38.45 -5.13
CA TYR A 2 -33.65 38.01 -5.89
C TYR A 2 -33.70 36.53 -6.30
N THR A 3 -34.78 35.83 -5.96
CA THR A 3 -34.96 34.40 -6.23
C THR A 3 -35.33 34.07 -7.70
N THR A 4 -35.71 35.06 -8.50
CA THR A 4 -36.03 34.87 -9.92
C THR A 4 -34.82 34.81 -10.84
N LEU A 5 -33.64 35.27 -10.40
CA LEU A 5 -32.39 35.19 -11.17
C LEU A 5 -31.87 33.76 -11.40
N PHE A 6 -32.33 32.81 -10.59
CA PHE A 6 -31.92 31.41 -10.68
C PHE A 6 -33.00 30.47 -11.18
N ARG A 7 -34.18 31.00 -11.53
CA ARG A 7 -35.23 30.24 -12.21
C ARG A 7 -35.07 30.39 -13.72
N SER A 8 -35.07 29.25 -14.41
CA SER A 8 -35.05 29.18 -15.85
C SER A 8 -35.97 30.25 -16.53
N PRO A 9 -35.63 30.72 -17.74
CA PRO A 9 -35.08 29.86 -18.77
C PRO A 9 -33.59 30.12 -19.03
N PHE A 10 -32.73 29.21 -18.63
CA PHE A 10 -31.40 29.12 -19.21
C PHE A 10 -31.55 28.40 -20.56
N GLY A 11 -30.99 28.91 -21.62
CA GLY A 11 -31.11 28.39 -22.98
C GLY A 11 -29.99 28.90 -23.87
N THR A 12 -30.21 28.90 -25.18
CA THR A 12 -29.19 29.26 -26.17
C THR A 12 -28.56 30.62 -25.96
N ASP A 13 -29.26 31.56 -25.32
CA ASP A 13 -28.76 32.93 -25.06
C ASP A 13 -28.43 33.21 -23.59
N PHE A 14 -28.63 32.25 -22.70
CA PHE A 14 -28.34 32.42 -21.27
C PHE A 14 -27.80 31.14 -20.66
N ASN A 15 -26.47 31.05 -20.53
CA ASN A 15 -25.80 29.91 -19.93
C ASN A 15 -26.12 29.78 -18.44
N SER A 16 -26.32 28.56 -17.98
CA SER A 16 -26.41 28.27 -16.53
C SER A 16 -25.16 28.75 -15.79
N PRO A 17 -25.31 29.50 -14.70
CA PRO A 17 -24.15 29.97 -13.94
C PRO A 17 -23.35 28.80 -13.41
N LEU A 18 -22.03 28.92 -13.48
CA LEU A 18 -21.10 27.98 -12.83
C LEU A 18 -20.84 28.44 -11.40
N PHE A 19 -20.99 27.51 -10.47
CA PHE A 19 -20.69 27.71 -9.06
C PHE A 19 -19.42 26.93 -8.71
N MET A 20 -18.52 27.57 -7.99
CA MET A 20 -17.40 26.90 -7.31
C MET A 20 -17.75 26.82 -5.84
N VAL A 21 -17.68 25.61 -5.28
CA VAL A 21 -17.86 25.37 -3.85
C VAL A 21 -16.63 24.69 -3.32
N ARG A 22 -16.04 25.26 -2.28
CA ARG A 22 -14.78 24.78 -1.69
C ARG A 22 -15.05 24.06 -0.36
N ASP A 23 -14.13 23.21 0.02
CA ASP A 23 -14.06 22.52 1.32
C ASP A 23 -15.32 21.73 1.68
N LEU A 24 -15.96 21.15 0.66
CA LEU A 24 -17.11 20.29 0.88
C LEU A 24 -16.67 18.91 1.35
N ILE A 25 -17.14 18.50 2.51
CA ILE A 25 -16.85 17.17 3.03
C ILE A 25 -17.69 16.11 2.31
N VAL A 26 -17.00 15.10 1.79
CA VAL A 26 -17.63 13.92 1.22
C VAL A 26 -18.26 13.10 2.33
N LYS A 27 -19.59 12.88 2.30
CA LYS A 27 -20.30 11.98 3.24
C LYS A 27 -20.37 10.56 2.72
N SER A 28 -20.63 10.41 1.42
CA SER A 28 -20.68 9.12 0.75
C SER A 28 -20.42 9.25 -0.73
N THR A 29 -19.89 8.17 -1.32
CA THR A 29 -19.64 8.02 -2.74
C THR A 29 -20.38 6.80 -3.27
N LYS A 30 -20.88 6.85 -4.49
CA LYS A 30 -21.55 5.71 -5.14
C LYS A 30 -21.42 5.81 -6.66
N GLY A 31 -20.96 4.72 -7.29
CA GLY A 31 -21.12 4.54 -8.72
C GLY A 31 -22.58 4.28 -9.07
N ILE A 32 -23.11 4.96 -10.10
CA ILE A 32 -24.48 4.79 -10.58
C ILE A 32 -24.52 4.63 -12.10
N GLY A 33 -25.68 4.16 -12.61
CA GLY A 33 -25.86 3.86 -14.02
C GLY A 33 -25.31 2.49 -14.42
N GLN A 34 -25.41 2.16 -15.71
CA GLN A 34 -24.87 0.92 -16.24
C GLN A 34 -23.34 0.89 -16.02
N ASP A 35 -22.82 -0.23 -15.51
CA ASP A 35 -21.41 -0.45 -15.20
C ASP A 35 -20.79 0.59 -14.23
N ASN A 36 -21.63 1.19 -13.38
CA ASN A 36 -21.21 2.27 -12.47
C ASN A 36 -20.50 3.44 -13.17
N LYS A 37 -20.94 3.77 -14.37
CA LYS A 37 -20.32 4.77 -15.25
C LYS A 37 -20.27 6.17 -14.67
N HIS A 38 -21.21 6.54 -13.81
CA HIS A 38 -21.35 7.88 -13.25
C HIS A 38 -21.11 7.88 -11.74
N LEU A 39 -20.66 9.02 -11.20
CA LEU A 39 -20.46 9.21 -9.78
C LEU A 39 -21.63 9.98 -9.16
N LYS A 40 -22.15 9.47 -8.05
CA LYS A 40 -23.06 10.18 -7.15
C LYS A 40 -22.36 10.42 -5.83
N LEU A 41 -22.30 11.68 -5.40
CA LEU A 41 -21.78 12.11 -4.12
C LEU A 41 -22.89 12.63 -3.23
N THR A 42 -22.73 12.45 -1.92
CA THR A 42 -23.45 13.19 -0.88
C THR A 42 -22.45 14.09 -0.17
N LEU A 43 -22.65 15.41 -0.20
CA LEU A 43 -21.64 16.39 0.20
C LEU A 43 -22.16 17.31 1.33
N GLY A 44 -21.22 17.78 2.16
CA GLY A 44 -21.45 18.79 3.19
C GLY A 44 -22.43 18.35 4.28
N HIS A 45 -22.65 19.21 5.26
CA HIS A 45 -23.56 18.93 6.38
C HIS A 45 -25.03 18.77 5.94
N SER A 46 -25.47 19.52 4.94
CA SER A 46 -26.84 19.47 4.40
C SER A 46 -27.13 18.18 3.61
N GLY A 47 -26.12 17.38 3.24
CA GLY A 47 -26.32 16.20 2.41
C GLY A 47 -26.65 16.53 0.94
N LEU A 48 -26.04 17.58 0.40
CA LEU A 48 -26.22 17.96 -1.01
C LEU A 48 -25.89 16.79 -1.94
N THR A 49 -26.85 16.40 -2.77
CA THR A 49 -26.62 15.43 -3.83
C THR A 49 -25.85 16.07 -4.97
N ALA A 50 -24.73 15.46 -5.37
CA ALA A 50 -23.94 15.90 -6.52
C ALA A 50 -23.71 14.74 -7.48
N LEU A 51 -23.81 15.00 -8.79
CA LEU A 51 -23.61 14.02 -9.86
C LEU A 51 -22.46 14.45 -10.76
N PHE A 52 -21.58 13.50 -11.05
CA PHE A 52 -20.48 13.68 -12.00
C PHE A 52 -20.58 12.62 -13.10
N TRP A 53 -20.95 13.05 -14.27
CA TRP A 53 -21.21 12.16 -15.39
C TRP A 53 -19.91 11.57 -15.95
N ASN A 54 -19.90 10.27 -16.25
CA ASN A 54 -18.78 9.51 -16.80
C ASN A 54 -17.54 9.39 -15.88
N HIS A 55 -17.68 9.69 -14.60
CA HIS A 55 -16.59 9.65 -13.62
C HIS A 55 -16.87 8.65 -12.47
N GLY A 56 -17.57 7.57 -12.77
CA GLY A 56 -17.90 6.56 -11.75
C GLY A 56 -16.69 5.87 -11.12
N HIS A 57 -15.54 5.83 -11.80
CA HIS A 57 -14.28 5.31 -11.26
C HIS A 57 -13.81 6.04 -10.00
N LEU A 58 -14.11 7.34 -9.88
CA LEU A 58 -13.77 8.13 -8.69
C LEU A 58 -14.50 7.67 -7.42
N ALA A 59 -15.55 6.87 -7.53
CA ALA A 59 -16.24 6.33 -6.36
C ALA A 59 -15.32 5.47 -5.45
N SER A 60 -14.25 4.91 -6.00
CA SER A 60 -13.24 4.14 -5.25
C SER A 60 -12.03 4.98 -4.82
N GLU A 61 -11.94 6.22 -5.26
CA GLU A 61 -10.81 7.12 -4.99
C GLU A 61 -11.16 8.22 -3.98
N LEU A 62 -12.46 8.54 -3.84
CA LEU A 62 -12.95 9.52 -2.89
C LEU A 62 -13.40 8.85 -1.59
N GLU A 63 -12.93 9.35 -0.47
CA GLU A 63 -13.22 8.80 0.86
C GLU A 63 -14.23 9.65 1.64
N PRO A 64 -15.11 9.04 2.43
CA PRO A 64 -15.92 9.78 3.41
C PRO A 64 -15.01 10.56 4.38
N GLY A 65 -15.38 11.80 4.67
CA GLY A 65 -14.60 12.71 5.50
C GLY A 65 -13.60 13.58 4.73
N GLN A 66 -13.34 13.28 3.47
CA GLN A 66 -12.40 14.03 2.63
C GLN A 66 -13.00 15.38 2.19
N PRO A 67 -12.27 16.51 2.35
CA PRO A 67 -12.64 17.77 1.75
C PRO A 67 -12.34 17.78 0.25
N ILE A 68 -13.27 18.27 -0.53
CA ILE A 68 -13.13 18.46 -1.98
C ILE A 68 -13.63 19.83 -2.41
N HIS A 69 -13.13 20.31 -3.52
CA HIS A 69 -13.64 21.48 -4.21
C HIS A 69 -14.37 21.02 -5.47
N ILE A 70 -15.54 21.59 -5.74
CA ILE A 70 -16.30 21.25 -6.94
C ILE A 70 -16.65 22.51 -7.71
N ILE A 71 -16.69 22.38 -9.03
CA ILE A 71 -17.25 23.38 -9.93
C ILE A 71 -18.36 22.75 -10.75
N GLY A 72 -19.45 23.45 -10.94
CA GLY A 72 -20.60 22.92 -11.70
C GLY A 72 -21.82 23.81 -11.66
N THR A 73 -22.98 23.23 -11.95
CA THR A 73 -24.29 23.93 -12.02
C THR A 73 -25.24 23.36 -10.98
N LEU A 74 -26.07 24.23 -10.40
CA LEU A 74 -27.16 23.82 -9.51
C LEU A 74 -28.41 23.60 -10.31
N GLN A 75 -29.09 22.47 -10.12
CA GLN A 75 -30.34 22.11 -10.78
C GLN A 75 -31.35 21.63 -9.72
N ILE A 76 -32.61 21.67 -10.09
CA ILE A 76 -33.69 21.04 -9.32
C ILE A 76 -33.99 19.70 -9.97
N ASN A 77 -33.82 18.63 -9.19
CA ASN A 77 -34.27 17.30 -9.57
C ASN A 77 -35.72 17.12 -9.11
N GLU A 78 -36.61 16.82 -10.05
CA GLU A 78 -38.02 16.55 -9.78
C GLU A 78 -38.29 15.04 -9.96
N TRP A 79 -38.75 14.40 -8.91
CA TRP A 79 -39.11 12.99 -8.93
C TRP A 79 -40.34 12.73 -8.05
N ASN A 80 -41.37 12.13 -8.64
CA ASN A 80 -42.64 11.85 -7.98
C ASN A 80 -43.26 13.09 -7.27
N GLY A 81 -43.17 14.28 -7.89
CA GLY A 81 -43.65 15.53 -7.32
C GLY A 81 -42.77 16.17 -6.26
N ASN A 82 -41.69 15.50 -5.84
CA ASN A 82 -40.72 16.04 -4.92
C ASN A 82 -39.58 16.75 -5.67
N GLN A 83 -39.32 17.99 -5.28
CA GLN A 83 -38.26 18.81 -5.84
C GLN A 83 -37.09 18.87 -4.86
N THR A 84 -35.90 18.43 -5.29
CA THR A 84 -34.68 18.44 -4.49
C THR A 84 -33.55 19.14 -5.23
N PRO A 85 -32.76 19.99 -4.56
CA PRO A 85 -31.57 20.57 -5.19
C PRO A 85 -30.52 19.51 -5.46
N GLN A 86 -29.92 19.59 -6.63
CA GLN A 86 -28.88 18.68 -7.11
C GLN A 86 -27.77 19.50 -7.79
N PHE A 87 -26.52 19.15 -7.50
CA PHE A 87 -25.36 19.77 -8.13
C PHE A 87 -24.84 18.90 -9.26
N ILE A 88 -24.71 19.45 -10.46
CA ILE A 88 -24.08 18.76 -11.60
C ILE A 88 -22.64 19.20 -11.68
N ILE A 89 -21.75 18.31 -11.34
CA ILE A 89 -20.31 18.55 -11.28
C ILE A 89 -19.77 18.61 -12.71
N LYS A 90 -18.90 19.59 -12.95
CA LYS A 90 -18.11 19.75 -14.17
C LYS A 90 -16.66 19.37 -13.93
N ASP A 91 -16.15 19.66 -12.72
CA ASP A 91 -14.79 19.32 -12.31
C ASP A 91 -14.69 19.20 -10.79
N ILE A 92 -13.71 18.42 -10.32
CA ILE A 92 -13.37 18.21 -8.90
C ILE A 92 -11.90 18.48 -8.73
N ALA A 93 -11.54 19.23 -7.67
CA ALA A 93 -10.19 19.40 -7.21
C ALA A 93 -10.03 18.94 -5.76
N ILE A 94 -8.88 18.39 -5.44
CA ILE A 94 -8.50 17.91 -4.11
C ILE A 94 -7.11 18.43 -3.83
N ASP A 95 -6.97 19.30 -2.83
CA ASP A 95 -5.69 19.94 -2.50
C ASP A 95 -4.82 19.06 -1.58
N GLN A 96 -5.41 18.04 -0.96
CA GLN A 96 -4.70 17.15 -0.05
C GLN A 96 -4.16 15.93 -0.78
N LEU A 97 -2.99 15.45 -0.32
CA LEU A 97 -2.46 14.16 -0.75
C LEU A 97 -3.51 13.05 -0.58
N GLN A 98 -3.81 12.38 -1.67
CA GLN A 98 -4.64 11.18 -1.67
C GLN A 98 -3.76 9.93 -1.53
N ILE A 99 -4.00 9.14 -0.50
CA ILE A 99 -3.39 7.81 -0.36
C ILE A 99 -4.49 6.80 -0.62
N LEU A 100 -4.26 5.91 -1.58
CA LEU A 100 -5.29 5.00 -2.11
C LEU A 100 -4.90 3.54 -1.82
N ASP A 101 -5.77 2.82 -1.09
CA ASP A 101 -5.53 1.43 -0.72
C ASP A 101 -5.95 0.46 -1.83
N TYR A 102 -4.97 -0.17 -2.45
CA TYR A 102 -5.16 -1.21 -3.46
C TYR A 102 -4.55 -2.57 -3.07
N ARG A 103 -4.19 -2.75 -1.80
CA ARG A 103 -3.55 -3.97 -1.27
C ARG A 103 -4.39 -5.23 -1.45
N SER A 104 -5.71 -5.12 -1.30
CA SER A 104 -6.65 -6.25 -1.44
C SER A 104 -7.23 -6.43 -2.84
N LYS A 105 -7.10 -5.43 -3.70
CA LYS A 105 -7.63 -5.44 -5.06
C LYS A 105 -6.63 -6.14 -5.97
N ARG A 106 -6.68 -7.47 -6.05
CA ARG A 106 -5.92 -8.30 -7.03
C ARG A 106 -6.26 -8.00 -8.49
N LYS A 107 -7.23 -7.12 -8.77
CA LYS A 107 -7.51 -6.65 -10.13
C LYS A 107 -6.34 -5.79 -10.55
N ASN A 108 -5.67 -6.22 -11.62
CA ASN A 108 -4.69 -5.45 -12.36
C ASN A 108 -5.18 -4.01 -12.49
N ILE A 109 -4.63 -3.12 -11.68
CA ILE A 109 -4.72 -1.71 -11.98
C ILE A 109 -3.83 -1.57 -13.20
N GLN A 110 -4.43 -1.58 -14.37
CA GLN A 110 -3.77 -1.19 -15.58
C GLN A 110 -3.66 0.34 -15.55
N PHE A 111 -2.70 0.86 -14.79
CA PHE A 111 -2.15 2.14 -15.17
C PHE A 111 -1.61 1.92 -16.57
N LYS A 112 -2.18 2.63 -17.55
CA LYS A 112 -1.61 2.59 -18.90
C LYS A 112 -0.17 3.06 -18.74
N GLU A 113 0.79 2.21 -19.06
CA GLU A 113 2.24 2.55 -19.01
C GLU A 113 2.60 3.79 -19.84
N SER A 114 1.65 4.28 -20.66
CA SER A 114 1.72 5.50 -21.44
C SER A 114 1.32 6.78 -20.69
N GLU A 115 0.87 6.70 -19.42
CA GLU A 115 0.61 7.90 -18.63
C GLU A 115 1.96 8.51 -18.21
N SER A 116 2.32 9.62 -18.83
CA SER A 116 3.61 10.32 -18.67
C SER A 116 3.85 10.89 -17.27
N ASN A 117 2.84 10.84 -16.39
CA ASN A 117 2.86 11.49 -15.07
C ASN A 117 2.69 10.51 -13.89
N VAL A 118 3.13 9.27 -14.08
CA VAL A 118 3.07 8.20 -13.06
C VAL A 118 4.46 7.64 -12.81
N ALA A 119 4.90 7.62 -11.56
CA ALA A 119 6.10 6.91 -11.12
C ALA A 119 5.73 5.56 -10.49
N TYR A 120 6.52 4.54 -10.78
CA TYR A 120 6.38 3.21 -10.20
C TYR A 120 7.56 2.93 -9.28
N VAL A 121 7.29 2.65 -8.03
CA VAL A 121 8.31 2.24 -7.06
C VAL A 121 8.23 0.73 -6.90
N ILE A 122 9.37 0.08 -7.15
CA ILE A 122 9.49 -1.38 -7.19
C ILE A 122 10.59 -1.88 -6.24
N HIS A 123 10.49 -3.16 -5.90
CA HIS A 123 11.50 -3.81 -5.07
C HIS A 123 12.89 -3.77 -5.74
N PRO A 124 14.00 -3.49 -5.02
CA PRO A 124 15.35 -3.33 -5.59
C PRO A 124 15.88 -4.51 -6.40
N LYS A 125 15.34 -5.72 -6.21
CA LYS A 125 15.69 -6.91 -7.00
C LYS A 125 15.01 -6.98 -8.36
N LEU A 126 13.98 -6.17 -8.61
CA LEU A 126 13.25 -6.16 -9.86
C LEU A 126 13.94 -5.24 -10.87
N LYS A 127 13.83 -5.58 -12.15
CA LYS A 127 14.38 -4.77 -13.21
C LYS A 127 13.45 -3.62 -13.57
N LYS A 128 13.97 -2.41 -13.67
CA LYS A 128 13.23 -1.25 -14.17
C LYS A 128 12.85 -1.43 -15.64
N SER A 129 11.60 -1.13 -15.97
CA SER A 129 11.10 -1.23 -17.36
C SER A 129 11.45 0.01 -18.18
N ASN A 130 11.42 1.19 -17.57
CA ASN A 130 11.73 2.48 -18.21
C ASN A 130 12.16 3.53 -17.16
N SER A 131 12.28 4.79 -17.58
CA SER A 131 12.72 5.92 -16.72
C SER A 131 11.67 6.38 -15.68
N HIS A 132 10.47 5.83 -15.68
CA HIS A 132 9.43 6.11 -14.67
C HIS A 132 9.45 5.08 -13.52
N TYR A 133 10.38 4.12 -13.55
CA TYR A 133 10.55 3.12 -12.50
C TYR A 133 11.71 3.50 -11.59
N TYR A 134 11.45 3.48 -10.29
CA TYR A 134 12.39 3.73 -9.21
C TYR A 134 12.48 2.52 -8.31
N HIS A 135 13.63 2.27 -7.73
CA HIS A 135 13.73 1.31 -6.63
C HIS A 135 13.42 2.01 -5.31
N TYR A 136 12.88 1.27 -4.35
CA TYR A 136 12.79 1.78 -2.98
C TYR A 136 14.14 2.27 -2.48
N GLY A 137 14.16 3.40 -1.79
CA GLY A 137 15.37 4.08 -1.32
C GLY A 137 16.00 5.04 -2.33
N GLU A 138 15.53 5.07 -3.59
CA GLU A 138 15.95 6.06 -4.56
C GLU A 138 15.08 7.32 -4.48
N ALA A 139 15.71 8.50 -4.54
CA ALA A 139 15.00 9.76 -4.63
C ALA A 139 14.26 9.86 -5.99
N ILE A 140 13.02 10.33 -5.96
CA ILE A 140 12.26 10.61 -7.17
C ILE A 140 12.66 12.00 -7.66
N ASP A 141 13.38 12.06 -8.76
CA ASP A 141 14.14 13.21 -9.26
C ASP A 141 13.31 14.27 -10.02
N ARG A 142 12.00 14.02 -10.18
CA ARG A 142 11.08 14.93 -10.86
C ARG A 142 9.67 14.82 -10.28
N PRO A 143 8.82 15.85 -10.45
CA PRO A 143 7.46 15.81 -9.96
C PRO A 143 6.62 14.80 -10.77
N TYR A 144 5.80 14.04 -10.03
CA TYR A 144 4.76 13.18 -10.58
C TYR A 144 3.44 13.45 -9.87
N ASP A 145 2.34 13.40 -10.61
CA ASP A 145 1.01 13.50 -9.99
C ASP A 145 0.70 12.24 -9.19
N LYS A 146 1.17 11.09 -9.68
CA LYS A 146 0.87 9.79 -9.11
C LYS A 146 2.15 8.99 -8.83
N ILE A 147 2.23 8.41 -7.64
CA ILE A 147 3.25 7.41 -7.31
C ILE A 147 2.55 6.09 -6.98
N VAL A 148 3.06 4.99 -7.52
CA VAL A 148 2.53 3.64 -7.29
C VAL A 148 3.58 2.82 -6.57
N PHE A 149 3.33 2.48 -5.32
CA PHE A 149 4.10 1.48 -4.59
C PHE A 149 3.65 0.10 -5.04
N ARG A 150 4.36 -0.45 -6.03
CA ARG A 150 3.96 -1.66 -6.72
C ARG A 150 4.24 -2.92 -5.93
N ASP A 151 5.43 -2.99 -5.33
CA ASP A 151 5.93 -4.14 -4.58
C ASP A 151 6.24 -3.73 -3.14
N LEU A 152 6.63 -4.68 -2.29
CA LEU A 152 7.09 -4.37 -0.93
C LEU A 152 8.56 -3.96 -0.90
N PRO A 153 8.96 -2.98 -0.05
CA PRO A 153 10.36 -2.66 0.22
C PRO A 153 11.04 -3.77 1.06
N ASN A 154 12.36 -3.67 1.26
CA ASN A 154 13.06 -4.52 2.23
C ASN A 154 12.92 -3.99 3.67
N THR A 155 12.87 -2.67 3.83
CA THR A 155 12.78 -2.00 5.13
C THR A 155 11.83 -0.81 5.07
N MET A 156 11.32 -0.36 6.22
CA MET A 156 10.49 0.85 6.30
C MET A 156 11.29 2.12 5.94
N VAL A 157 12.58 2.14 6.24
CA VAL A 157 13.48 3.27 5.92
C VAL A 157 13.56 3.52 4.41
N GLU A 158 13.52 2.48 3.58
CA GLU A 158 13.51 2.64 2.12
C GLU A 158 12.29 3.43 1.62
N ILE A 159 11.12 3.30 2.28
CA ILE A 159 9.94 4.11 1.97
C ILE A 159 10.18 5.57 2.36
N GLU A 160 10.69 5.82 3.56
CA GLU A 160 10.98 7.16 4.04
C GLU A 160 11.92 7.89 3.06
N GLN A 161 13.01 7.22 2.67
CA GLN A 161 13.96 7.76 1.68
C GLN A 161 13.32 8.03 0.32
N THR A 162 12.40 7.16 -0.13
CA THR A 162 11.72 7.33 -1.43
C THR A 162 10.74 8.51 -1.39
N LEU A 163 10.08 8.72 -0.27
CA LEU A 163 9.10 9.79 -0.09
C LEU A 163 9.75 11.14 0.23
N GLU A 164 10.97 11.12 0.78
CA GLU A 164 11.73 12.34 1.10
C GLU A 164 11.89 13.21 -0.15
N HIS A 165 11.45 14.44 -0.07
CA HIS A 165 11.46 15.41 -1.18
C HIS A 165 10.48 15.10 -2.35
N SER A 166 9.61 14.09 -2.23
CA SER A 166 8.61 13.80 -3.26
C SER A 166 7.48 14.81 -3.24
N GLN A 167 7.20 15.42 -4.40
CA GLN A 167 5.98 16.21 -4.61
C GLN A 167 4.95 15.33 -5.31
N ILE A 168 3.92 14.92 -4.59
CA ILE A 168 2.90 13.99 -5.07
C ILE A 168 1.49 14.45 -4.69
N SER A 169 0.55 14.23 -5.59
CA SER A 169 -0.89 14.43 -5.33
C SER A 169 -1.58 13.13 -4.95
N GLN A 170 -1.13 12.00 -5.51
CA GLN A 170 -1.74 10.69 -5.27
C GLN A 170 -0.69 9.61 -5.05
N LEU A 171 -0.87 8.78 -4.01
CA LEU A 171 -0.05 7.61 -3.72
C LEU A 171 -0.92 6.34 -3.72
N TYR A 172 -0.58 5.38 -4.55
CA TYR A 172 -1.27 4.10 -4.67
C TYR A 172 -0.49 3.00 -3.96
N LEU A 173 -1.08 2.35 -2.97
CA LEU A 173 -0.50 1.22 -2.25
C LEU A 173 -0.99 -0.09 -2.86
N VAL A 174 -0.24 -0.65 -3.82
CA VAL A 174 -0.56 -1.93 -4.46
C VAL A 174 0.12 -3.08 -3.73
N LEU A 175 1.39 -2.93 -3.38
CA LEU A 175 2.20 -3.77 -2.50
C LEU A 175 2.13 -5.27 -2.86
N GLN A 176 2.35 -5.58 -4.13
CA GLN A 176 2.36 -6.97 -4.62
C GLN A 176 3.44 -7.79 -3.91
N HIS A 177 3.10 -9.01 -3.54
CA HIS A 177 4.02 -9.97 -2.91
C HIS A 177 3.59 -11.39 -3.24
N GLU A 178 4.57 -12.29 -3.39
CA GLU A 178 4.31 -13.70 -3.68
C GLU A 178 3.93 -14.48 -2.41
N LYS A 179 4.73 -14.33 -1.35
CA LYS A 179 4.57 -15.03 -0.08
C LYS A 179 4.86 -14.10 1.10
N SER A 180 3.93 -14.05 2.06
CA SER A 180 4.14 -13.38 3.33
C SER A 180 4.86 -14.31 4.31
N ILE A 181 5.79 -13.73 5.08
CA ILE A 181 6.48 -14.42 6.18
C ILE A 181 5.95 -14.01 7.56
N TYR A 182 5.02 -13.08 7.61
CA TYR A 182 4.49 -12.51 8.85
C TYR A 182 3.94 -13.59 9.79
N PHE A 183 3.08 -14.48 9.26
CA PHE A 183 2.49 -15.56 10.06
C PHE A 183 3.45 -16.71 10.41
N GLU A 184 4.61 -16.78 9.74
CA GLU A 184 5.66 -17.73 10.13
C GLU A 184 6.45 -17.25 11.35
N GLY A 185 6.52 -15.93 11.52
CA GLY A 185 7.20 -15.28 12.63
C GLY A 185 8.74 -15.39 12.59
N ILE A 186 9.35 -14.97 13.69
CA ILE A 186 10.77 -15.14 13.95
C ILE A 186 10.90 -16.15 15.10
N PRO A 187 11.71 -17.21 14.92
CA PRO A 187 11.97 -18.16 15.99
C PRO A 187 12.54 -17.48 17.24
N SER A 188 12.05 -17.86 18.40
CA SER A 188 12.57 -17.33 19.67
C SER A 188 14.05 -17.72 19.90
N LYS A 189 14.76 -16.92 20.68
CA LYS A 189 16.14 -17.25 21.09
C LYS A 189 16.22 -18.63 21.79
N SER A 190 15.18 -19.03 22.51
CA SER A 190 15.07 -20.36 23.13
C SER A 190 14.99 -21.47 22.10
N LEU A 191 14.26 -21.27 21.01
CA LEU A 191 14.14 -22.23 19.91
C LEU A 191 15.48 -22.36 19.15
N PHE A 192 16.18 -21.26 18.90
CA PHE A 192 17.54 -21.27 18.34
C PHE A 192 18.50 -22.08 19.24
N LYS A 193 18.47 -21.86 20.57
CA LYS A 193 19.27 -22.63 21.51
C LYS A 193 18.93 -24.12 21.50
N LYS A 194 17.64 -24.49 21.43
CA LYS A 194 17.16 -25.88 21.34
C LYS A 194 17.68 -26.55 20.07
N CYS A 195 17.57 -25.86 18.94
CA CYS A 195 18.06 -26.35 17.66
C CYS A 195 19.57 -26.55 17.67
N TYR A 196 20.34 -25.57 18.14
CA TYR A 196 21.80 -25.67 18.22
C TYR A 196 22.26 -26.81 19.13
N LYS A 197 21.61 -27.01 20.29
CA LYS A 197 21.88 -28.15 21.16
C LYS A 197 21.64 -29.50 20.49
N ALA A 198 20.57 -29.62 19.71
CA ALA A 198 20.26 -30.83 18.96
C ALA A 198 21.36 -31.16 17.93
N LEU A 199 21.86 -30.12 17.23
CA LEU A 199 22.95 -30.27 16.28
C LEU A 199 24.30 -30.68 16.99
N ILE A 200 24.64 -30.04 18.12
CA ILE A 200 25.85 -30.36 18.88
C ILE A 200 25.85 -31.82 19.32
N ASN A 201 24.73 -32.33 19.80
CA ASN A 201 24.63 -33.70 20.30
C ASN A 201 24.93 -34.75 19.20
N LYS A 202 24.65 -34.40 17.94
CA LYS A 202 24.87 -35.30 16.78
C LYS A 202 26.25 -35.12 16.14
N LYS A 203 26.94 -33.98 16.40
CA LYS A 203 28.20 -33.55 15.79
C LYS A 203 28.09 -33.30 14.26
N GLU A 204 27.48 -34.21 13.53
CA GLU A 204 27.18 -34.13 12.12
C GLU A 204 25.70 -34.48 11.91
N THR A 205 25.01 -33.75 11.01
CA THR A 205 23.59 -33.97 10.68
C THR A 205 23.40 -33.93 9.17
N ASP A 206 22.94 -35.03 8.60
CA ASP A 206 22.55 -35.10 7.18
C ASP A 206 21.13 -34.56 7.05
N LEU A 207 20.97 -33.34 6.51
CA LEU A 207 19.66 -32.68 6.37
C LEU A 207 18.71 -33.44 5.43
N ILE A 208 19.25 -34.20 4.47
CA ILE A 208 18.40 -34.98 3.53
C ILE A 208 17.69 -36.09 4.29
N LYS A 209 18.40 -36.77 5.20
CA LYS A 209 17.88 -37.92 5.95
C LYS A 209 17.16 -37.48 7.24
N GLU A 210 17.69 -36.47 7.92
CA GLU A 210 17.33 -36.15 9.30
C GLU A 210 16.61 -34.79 9.45
N GLY A 211 16.57 -33.97 8.38
CA GLY A 211 15.97 -32.65 8.45
C GLY A 211 14.52 -32.63 8.88
N MET A 212 13.71 -33.59 8.40
CA MET A 212 12.30 -33.71 8.81
C MET A 212 12.16 -34.13 10.27
N LEU A 213 12.98 -35.10 10.76
CA LEU A 213 13.00 -35.50 12.16
C LEU A 213 13.40 -34.34 13.08
N LEU A 214 14.31 -33.48 12.63
CA LEU A 214 14.69 -32.29 13.38
C LEU A 214 13.55 -31.27 13.42
N CYS A 215 12.81 -31.10 12.32
CA CYS A 215 11.62 -30.25 12.28
C CYS A 215 10.54 -30.76 13.26
N GLU A 216 10.26 -32.06 13.27
CA GLU A 216 9.32 -32.69 14.20
C GLU A 216 9.76 -32.50 15.67
N TYR A 217 11.02 -32.77 15.98
CA TYR A 217 11.58 -32.58 17.33
C TYR A 217 11.45 -31.14 17.81
N LEU A 218 11.65 -30.17 16.92
CA LEU A 218 11.56 -28.75 17.23
C LEU A 218 10.14 -28.18 17.12
N ASN A 219 9.20 -28.96 16.55
CA ASN A 219 7.85 -28.55 16.21
C ASN A 219 7.83 -27.30 15.32
N ILE A 220 8.59 -27.33 14.23
CA ILE A 220 8.71 -26.21 13.27
C ILE A 220 8.56 -26.70 11.83
N LYS A 221 8.25 -25.74 10.93
CA LYS A 221 8.23 -26.00 9.50
C LYS A 221 9.67 -26.04 8.92
N PRO A 222 9.89 -26.77 7.80
CA PRO A 222 11.20 -26.85 7.14
C PRO A 222 11.78 -25.49 6.75
N GLU A 223 10.95 -24.52 6.39
CA GLU A 223 11.37 -23.16 6.05
C GLU A 223 12.01 -22.45 7.26
N ILE A 224 11.46 -22.67 8.45
CA ILE A 224 11.99 -22.11 9.70
C ILE A 224 13.32 -22.76 10.05
N LEU A 225 13.44 -24.09 9.90
CA LEU A 225 14.73 -24.77 10.09
C LEU A 225 15.78 -24.22 9.13
N THR A 226 15.43 -24.13 7.85
CA THR A 226 16.32 -23.57 6.81
C THR A 226 16.79 -22.15 7.17
N PHE A 227 15.89 -21.32 7.66
CA PHE A 227 16.22 -19.98 8.12
C PHE A 227 17.22 -20.02 9.30
N MET A 228 16.94 -20.84 10.31
CA MET A 228 17.81 -20.97 11.49
C MET A 228 19.22 -21.47 11.13
N LEU A 229 19.30 -22.45 10.22
CA LEU A 229 20.59 -22.98 9.74
C LEU A 229 21.37 -21.92 8.93
N LYS A 230 20.70 -21.09 8.11
CA LYS A 230 21.36 -19.96 7.43
C LYS A 230 21.93 -18.95 8.41
N VAL A 231 21.21 -18.62 9.51
CA VAL A 231 21.70 -17.77 10.59
C VAL A 231 22.92 -18.38 11.26
N PHE A 232 22.87 -19.67 11.63
CA PHE A 232 24.01 -20.36 12.25
C PHE A 232 25.23 -20.41 11.32
N LYS A 233 25.03 -20.62 10.03
CA LYS A 233 26.09 -20.63 9.03
C LYS A 233 26.74 -19.25 8.89
N GLU A 234 25.95 -18.17 8.81
CA GLU A 234 26.45 -16.81 8.73
C GLU A 234 27.27 -16.42 9.97
N LEU A 235 26.87 -16.88 11.15
CA LEU A 235 27.54 -16.65 12.40
C LEU A 235 28.69 -17.65 12.68
N GLU A 236 29.01 -18.50 11.70
CA GLU A 236 30.07 -19.51 11.81
C GLU A 236 29.91 -20.51 12.98
N PHE A 237 28.65 -20.75 13.41
CA PHE A 237 28.36 -21.79 14.38
C PHE A 237 28.35 -23.18 13.76
N ILE A 238 28.08 -23.27 12.48
CA ILE A 238 28.02 -24.48 11.67
C ILE A 238 28.67 -24.30 10.31
N TYR A 239 29.09 -25.39 9.70
CA TYR A 239 29.47 -25.49 8.30
C TYR A 239 28.46 -26.37 7.57
N ASP A 240 28.16 -26.03 6.30
CA ASP A 240 27.26 -26.80 5.45
C ASP A 240 28.02 -27.30 4.21
N GLU A 241 28.25 -28.59 4.17
CA GLU A 241 28.91 -29.29 3.08
C GLU A 241 27.85 -30.08 2.27
N LYS A 242 27.16 -29.41 1.33
CA LYS A 242 26.15 -30.03 0.46
C LYS A 242 25.03 -30.76 1.22
N GLY A 243 24.54 -30.16 2.30
CA GLY A 243 23.48 -30.71 3.14
C GLY A 243 23.95 -31.51 4.36
N LEU A 244 25.26 -31.75 4.47
CA LEU A 244 25.87 -32.26 5.70
C LEU A 244 26.26 -31.09 6.59
N ILE A 245 25.55 -30.94 7.69
CA ILE A 245 25.80 -29.90 8.69
C ILE A 245 26.84 -30.41 9.71
N LYS A 246 27.91 -29.67 9.84
CA LYS A 246 29.00 -29.90 10.82
C LYS A 246 29.08 -28.76 11.82
N ILE A 247 29.27 -29.05 13.07
CA ILE A 247 29.45 -28.05 14.13
C ILE A 247 30.85 -27.45 14.08
N ASN A 248 30.94 -26.13 14.19
CA ASN A 248 32.20 -25.47 14.43
C ASN A 248 32.69 -25.82 15.87
N PRO A 249 33.88 -26.43 16.06
CA PRO A 249 34.36 -26.83 17.39
C PRO A 249 34.76 -25.65 18.28
N ALA A 250 35.01 -24.47 17.68
CA ALA A 250 35.45 -23.27 18.38
C ALA A 250 34.76 -22.02 17.88
N PRO A 251 33.40 -21.92 17.97
CA PRO A 251 32.68 -20.76 17.45
C PRO A 251 32.94 -19.53 18.32
N ASN A 252 33.06 -18.38 17.68
CA ASN A 252 33.03 -17.11 18.38
C ASN A 252 31.68 -16.92 19.08
N LYS A 253 31.72 -16.56 20.37
CA LYS A 253 30.50 -16.30 21.13
C LYS A 253 29.85 -14.99 20.62
N GLN A 254 28.69 -15.08 20.00
CA GLN A 254 27.96 -13.93 19.53
C GLN A 254 26.44 -14.16 19.59
N ASP A 255 25.67 -13.08 19.55
CA ASP A 255 24.22 -13.15 19.55
C ASP A 255 23.68 -13.42 18.12
N ILE A 256 22.58 -14.17 18.01
CA ILE A 256 21.91 -14.42 16.73
C ILE A 256 21.44 -13.13 16.06
N GLU A 257 21.20 -12.08 16.82
CA GLU A 257 20.82 -10.76 16.30
C GLU A 257 21.94 -10.06 15.54
N ASN A 258 23.20 -10.54 15.65
CA ASN A 258 24.32 -10.05 14.84
C ASN A 258 24.26 -10.57 13.39
N SER A 259 23.42 -11.58 13.13
CA SER A 259 23.23 -12.11 11.78
C SER A 259 22.45 -11.13 10.91
N ARG A 260 23.01 -10.79 9.75
CA ARG A 260 22.34 -9.99 8.74
C ARG A 260 21.07 -10.68 8.22
N ILE A 261 21.11 -12.01 8.07
CA ILE A 261 19.95 -12.81 7.66
C ILE A 261 18.82 -12.69 8.69
N TYR A 262 19.14 -12.72 9.98
CA TYR A 262 18.18 -12.53 11.06
C TYR A 262 17.56 -11.11 11.00
N GLN A 263 18.40 -10.09 10.87
CA GLN A 263 17.95 -8.71 10.80
C GLN A 263 17.08 -8.44 9.55
N MET A 264 17.46 -9.01 8.39
CA MET A 264 16.65 -8.89 7.17
C MET A 264 15.26 -9.52 7.34
N ARG A 265 15.15 -10.67 8.01
CA ARG A 265 13.85 -11.28 8.30
C ARG A 265 13.01 -10.41 9.23
N ARG A 266 13.65 -9.83 10.25
CA ARG A 266 12.99 -8.90 11.20
C ARG A 266 12.46 -7.66 10.48
N ALA A 267 13.29 -7.01 9.67
CA ALA A 267 12.89 -5.85 8.88
C ALA A 267 11.74 -6.19 7.91
N ARG A 268 11.81 -7.35 7.24
CA ARG A 268 10.75 -7.81 6.36
C ARG A 268 9.43 -8.05 7.10
N MET A 269 9.46 -8.60 8.30
CA MET A 269 8.25 -8.78 9.13
C MET A 269 7.65 -7.44 9.54
N GLU A 270 8.47 -6.47 9.94
CA GLU A 270 8.01 -5.11 10.26
C GLU A 270 7.33 -4.45 9.07
N VAL A 271 7.93 -4.59 7.87
CA VAL A 271 7.34 -4.11 6.61
C VAL A 271 5.98 -4.76 6.35
N GLU A 272 5.90 -6.09 6.48
CA GLU A 272 4.63 -6.80 6.22
C GLU A 272 3.57 -6.45 7.26
N GLU A 273 3.93 -6.40 8.55
CA GLU A 273 3.03 -5.99 9.63
C GLU A 273 2.45 -4.62 9.34
N ARG A 274 3.30 -3.63 9.11
CA ARG A 274 2.90 -2.24 8.92
C ARG A 274 2.14 -2.02 7.60
N LEU A 275 2.61 -2.60 6.50
CA LEU A 275 2.08 -2.28 5.17
C LEU A 275 0.98 -3.22 4.68
N LEU A 276 0.95 -4.49 5.13
CA LEU A 276 -0.04 -5.46 4.67
C LEU A 276 -1.15 -5.73 5.67
N TYR A 277 -0.83 -5.70 6.97
CA TYR A 277 -1.74 -6.18 8.02
C TYR A 277 -2.23 -5.10 8.98
N ASP A 278 -1.60 -3.93 8.99
CA ASP A 278 -2.10 -2.78 9.76
C ASP A 278 -3.32 -2.13 9.08
N ASP A 279 -4.14 -1.44 9.88
CA ASP A 279 -5.27 -0.67 9.38
C ASP A 279 -4.82 0.44 8.43
N PHE A 280 -5.60 0.64 7.37
CA PHE A 280 -5.27 1.63 6.35
C PHE A 280 -5.11 3.04 6.93
N LEU A 281 -5.92 3.41 7.91
CA LEU A 281 -5.81 4.72 8.58
C LEU A 281 -4.44 4.91 9.25
N ASN A 282 -3.93 3.90 9.94
CA ASN A 282 -2.62 3.95 10.58
C ASN A 282 -1.49 4.11 9.55
N ILE A 283 -1.60 3.41 8.42
CA ILE A 283 -0.63 3.53 7.32
C ILE A 283 -0.67 4.93 6.71
N LYS A 284 -1.88 5.45 6.49
CA LYS A 284 -2.09 6.79 5.92
C LYS A 284 -1.49 7.87 6.83
N GLU A 285 -1.77 7.84 8.13
CA GLU A 285 -1.22 8.77 9.11
C GLU A 285 0.31 8.68 9.16
N TRP A 286 0.85 7.46 9.15
CA TRP A 286 2.29 7.25 9.12
C TRP A 286 2.94 7.84 7.86
N ILE A 287 2.39 7.58 6.67
CA ILE A 287 2.92 8.12 5.41
C ILE A 287 2.86 9.66 5.42
N ILE A 288 1.75 10.25 5.84
CA ILE A 288 1.60 11.71 5.93
C ILE A 288 2.66 12.29 6.87
N SER A 289 2.93 11.65 8.02
CA SER A 289 3.95 12.09 8.97
C SER A 289 5.37 12.07 8.43
N LYS A 290 5.63 11.37 7.31
CA LYS A 290 6.95 11.30 6.65
C LYS A 290 7.11 12.30 5.50
N LEU A 291 6.02 12.91 5.06
CA LEU A 291 5.99 13.90 4.00
C LEU A 291 5.97 15.35 4.52
N THR A 292 5.70 15.54 5.81
CA THR A 292 5.74 16.82 6.52
C THR A 292 7.09 17.05 7.18
#